data_c06f6b4c1b796422a7223c125f1db948
#
_entry.id   c06f6b4c1b796422a7223c125f1db948
#
_cell.length_a   1.000
_cell.length_b   1.000
_cell.length_c   1.000
_cell.angle_alpha   90.00
_cell.angle_beta   90.00
_cell.angle_gamma   90.00
#
_symmetry.space_group_name_H-M   'P 1'
#
loop_
_entity.id
_entity.type
_entity.pdbx_description
1 polymer ?
#
loop_
_entity_poly.entity_id
_entity_poly.type
_entity_poly.pdbx_seq_one_letter_code
_entity_poly.pdbx_strand_id
1 'polypeptide(L)'
;MAHKTAKRSTPAGPAPRVILCVGLKSSGSTWLYNVVIHLLKEKYGAGVTAFYADNYAMFPSGTERARVLVIKAHEPSKSLVYLCRLTRGQMFLTLREPRDSIASLMQRFEHGFDGALKEAARHAARIAEIDAEEEMVTYRYEDGFFDRFETVDEIADALGIKVARAAQMRIYRSLTRDKVRQQIGKLRKSGKFGKKPDANSFDMETQWHPGHVGDGKIGKFAGVLSPAQQKK
;
A
#
# COMPACT_ATOMS: atom_id res chain seq x y z
N MET A 1 43.72 14.92 25.31
CA MET A 1 42.32 14.66 24.95
C MET A 1 42.12 15.03 23.47
N ALA A 2 41.99 14.04 22.59
CA ALA A 2 41.86 14.28 21.15
C ALA A 2 40.37 14.49 20.80
N HIS A 3 40.01 15.69 20.37
CA HIS A 3 38.70 15.98 19.79
C HIS A 3 38.53 15.21 18.46
N LYS A 4 37.66 14.19 18.46
CA LYS A 4 37.17 13.57 17.23
C LYS A 4 36.31 14.61 16.50
N THR A 5 36.87 15.25 15.49
CA THR A 5 36.10 16.04 14.52
C THR A 5 35.06 15.14 13.85
N ALA A 6 33.78 15.39 14.12
CA ALA A 6 32.69 14.75 13.40
C ALA A 6 32.84 15.06 11.90
N LYS A 7 32.93 14.01 11.06
CA LYS A 7 32.89 14.16 9.60
C LYS A 7 31.59 14.87 9.25
N ARG A 8 31.65 16.09 8.74
CA ARG A 8 30.53 16.76 8.10
C ARG A 8 30.04 15.85 6.99
N SER A 9 28.83 15.34 7.12
CA SER A 9 28.14 14.65 6.04
C SER A 9 27.97 15.63 4.89
N THR A 10 28.31 15.20 3.67
CA THR A 10 28.00 15.91 2.43
C THR A 10 26.52 16.31 2.47
N PRO A 11 26.14 17.55 2.05
CA PRO A 11 24.73 17.93 2.06
C PRO A 11 23.95 16.91 1.23
N ALA A 12 22.93 16.33 1.85
CA ALA A 12 21.99 15.44 1.16
C ALA A 12 21.41 16.22 -0.02
N GLY A 13 21.30 15.57 -1.18
CA GLY A 13 20.56 16.11 -2.31
C GLY A 13 19.12 16.52 -1.89
N PRO A 14 18.30 17.04 -2.81
CA PRO A 14 16.94 17.42 -2.46
C PRO A 14 16.21 16.24 -1.82
N ALA A 15 15.41 16.52 -0.78
CA ALA A 15 14.65 15.51 -0.07
C ALA A 15 13.80 14.69 -1.06
N PRO A 16 13.71 13.35 -0.89
CA PRO A 16 12.91 12.51 -1.77
C PRO A 16 11.44 12.93 -1.75
N ARG A 17 10.79 12.93 -2.93
CA ARG A 17 9.35 13.09 -3.02
C ARG A 17 8.67 11.86 -2.39
N VAL A 18 7.71 12.09 -1.49
CA VAL A 18 6.98 11.01 -0.81
C VAL A 18 5.62 10.79 -1.47
N ILE A 19 5.34 9.57 -1.87
CA ILE A 19 4.02 9.14 -2.34
C ILE A 19 3.44 8.21 -1.28
N LEU A 20 2.25 8.53 -0.78
CA LEU A 20 1.62 7.80 0.31
C LEU A 20 0.38 7.04 -0.20
N CYS A 21 0.43 5.72 -0.10
CA CYS A 21 -0.69 4.83 -0.47
C CYS A 21 -1.37 4.34 0.82
N VAL A 22 -2.50 4.94 1.15
CA VAL A 22 -3.27 4.64 2.35
C VAL A 22 -4.46 3.76 2.00
N GLY A 23 -4.91 2.92 2.91
CA GLY A 23 -6.16 2.19 2.72
C GLY A 23 -6.47 1.23 3.85
N LEU A 24 -7.75 0.89 3.97
CA LEU A 24 -8.17 -0.20 4.84
C LEU A 24 -7.49 -1.51 4.41
N LYS A 25 -7.22 -2.39 5.35
CA LYS A 25 -6.79 -3.74 4.98
C LYS A 25 -7.88 -4.40 4.12
N SER A 26 -7.45 -5.11 3.10
CA SER A 26 -8.32 -5.78 2.11
C SER A 26 -9.10 -4.85 1.15
N SER A 27 -8.78 -3.56 1.07
CA SER A 27 -9.40 -2.59 0.15
C SER A 27 -8.74 -2.50 -1.23
N GLY A 28 -7.80 -3.40 -1.56
CA GLY A 28 -7.03 -3.30 -2.82
C GLY A 28 -5.81 -2.38 -2.74
N SER A 29 -5.48 -1.85 -1.56
CA SER A 29 -4.35 -0.91 -1.35
C SER A 29 -3.01 -1.44 -1.84
N THR A 30 -2.78 -2.75 -1.78
CA THR A 30 -1.52 -3.33 -2.28
C THR A 30 -1.47 -3.37 -3.81
N TRP A 31 -2.60 -3.53 -4.49
CA TRP A 31 -2.65 -3.42 -5.95
C TRP A 31 -2.29 -1.98 -6.37
N LEU A 32 -2.96 -0.98 -5.81
CA LEU A 32 -2.70 0.44 -6.06
C LEU A 32 -1.23 0.79 -5.77
N TYR A 33 -0.70 0.39 -4.63
CA TYR A 33 0.70 0.59 -4.24
C TYR A 33 1.67 0.02 -5.28
N ASN A 34 1.42 -1.18 -5.80
CA ASN A 34 2.27 -1.78 -6.84
C ASN A 34 2.14 -1.06 -8.19
N VAL A 35 0.95 -0.59 -8.58
CA VAL A 35 0.80 0.27 -9.78
C VAL A 35 1.66 1.53 -9.65
N VAL A 36 1.59 2.22 -8.52
CA VAL A 36 2.38 3.42 -8.23
C VAL A 36 3.89 3.13 -8.33
N ILE A 37 4.36 2.03 -7.72
CA ILE A 37 5.77 1.61 -7.81
C ILE A 37 6.19 1.41 -9.27
N HIS A 38 5.44 0.63 -10.03
CA HIS A 38 5.80 0.31 -11.41
C HIS A 38 5.80 1.55 -12.30
N LEU A 39 4.80 2.42 -12.20
CA LEU A 39 4.74 3.68 -12.93
C LEU A 39 5.93 4.59 -12.62
N LEU A 40 6.28 4.74 -11.34
CA LEU A 40 7.41 5.55 -10.93
C LEU A 40 8.75 4.93 -11.34
N LYS A 41 8.87 3.61 -11.32
CA LYS A 41 10.08 2.92 -11.82
C LYS A 41 10.27 3.05 -13.33
N GLU A 42 9.22 3.14 -14.13
CA GLU A 42 9.34 3.45 -15.56
C GLU A 42 9.99 4.83 -15.78
N LYS A 43 9.76 5.79 -14.88
CA LYS A 43 10.32 7.15 -15.00
C LYS A 43 11.65 7.34 -14.28
N TYR A 44 11.83 6.76 -13.10
CA TYR A 44 12.94 7.06 -12.20
C TYR A 44 13.87 5.86 -11.94
N GLY A 45 13.55 4.68 -12.48
CA GLY A 45 14.36 3.46 -12.36
C GLY A 45 14.69 3.12 -10.91
N ALA A 46 15.97 2.93 -10.62
CA ALA A 46 16.50 2.63 -9.29
C ALA A 46 16.35 3.77 -8.26
N GLY A 47 15.95 4.96 -8.69
CA GLY A 47 15.69 6.08 -7.78
C GLY A 47 14.38 5.96 -6.98
N VAL A 48 13.63 4.86 -7.13
CA VAL A 48 12.40 4.58 -6.38
C VAL A 48 12.68 3.58 -5.27
N THR A 49 12.37 3.96 -4.04
CA THR A 49 12.37 3.06 -2.88
C THR A 49 10.95 2.88 -2.37
N ALA A 50 10.53 1.65 -2.15
CA ALA A 50 9.15 1.31 -1.78
C ALA A 50 9.13 0.41 -0.57
N PHE A 51 8.27 0.71 0.43
CA PHE A 51 8.15 -0.04 1.68
C PHE A 51 6.84 0.26 2.40
N TYR A 52 6.55 -0.53 3.45
CA TYR A 52 5.47 -0.27 4.39
C TYR A 52 5.99 0.54 5.59
N ALA A 53 5.28 1.62 5.96
CA ALA A 53 5.50 2.33 7.21
C ALA A 53 4.27 3.14 7.62
N ASP A 54 3.90 3.08 8.89
CA ASP A 54 2.90 3.97 9.49
C ASP A 54 3.54 5.17 10.17
N ASN A 55 4.85 5.13 10.41
CA ASN A 55 5.61 6.22 11.01
C ASN A 55 7.10 6.17 10.63
N TYR A 56 7.83 7.23 10.99
CA TYR A 56 9.25 7.40 10.67
C TYR A 56 10.18 6.31 11.23
N ALA A 57 9.88 5.76 12.40
CA ALA A 57 10.72 4.74 13.01
C ALA A 57 10.77 3.44 12.20
N MET A 58 9.83 3.26 11.27
CA MET A 58 9.75 2.10 10.37
C MET A 58 10.53 2.30 9.05
N PHE A 59 11.16 3.45 8.83
CA PHE A 59 11.88 3.69 7.58
C PHE A 59 13.13 2.83 7.48
N PRO A 60 13.33 2.13 6.37
CA PRO A 60 14.58 1.44 6.10
C PRO A 60 15.77 2.41 6.02
N SER A 61 16.95 1.95 6.41
CA SER A 61 18.18 2.72 6.23
C SER A 61 18.42 3.00 4.73
N GLY A 62 18.95 4.18 4.41
CA GLY A 62 19.29 4.57 3.05
C GLY A 62 18.14 5.18 2.24
N THR A 63 16.96 5.38 2.85
CA THR A 63 15.82 6.02 2.18
C THR A 63 16.11 7.46 1.75
N GLU A 64 17.04 8.14 2.40
CA GLU A 64 17.51 9.48 2.05
C GLU A 64 18.20 9.58 0.69
N ARG A 65 18.61 8.44 0.11
CA ARG A 65 19.25 8.36 -1.20
C ARG A 65 18.26 8.19 -2.35
N ALA A 66 17.01 7.89 -2.02
CA ALA A 66 15.97 7.74 -3.02
C ALA A 66 15.60 9.10 -3.63
N ARG A 67 15.13 9.09 -4.87
CA ARG A 67 14.49 10.23 -5.51
C ARG A 67 13.01 10.32 -5.16
N VAL A 68 12.38 9.16 -5.03
CA VAL A 68 10.97 9.01 -4.67
C VAL A 68 10.83 7.88 -3.65
N LEU A 69 10.09 8.12 -2.58
CA LEU A 69 9.65 7.12 -1.63
C LEU A 69 8.18 6.79 -1.90
N VAL A 70 7.87 5.52 -2.09
CA VAL A 70 6.49 5.03 -2.17
C VAL A 70 6.20 4.28 -0.88
N ILE A 71 5.32 4.83 -0.07
CA ILE A 71 5.04 4.30 1.27
C ILE A 71 3.61 3.77 1.30
N LYS A 72 3.46 2.50 1.63
CA LYS A 72 2.18 1.90 1.96
C LYS A 72 1.92 2.06 3.44
N ALA A 73 0.72 2.48 3.82
CA ALA A 73 0.33 2.64 5.21
C ALA A 73 -1.13 2.25 5.45
N HIS A 74 -1.44 1.81 6.68
CA HIS A 74 -2.82 1.59 7.12
C HIS A 74 -3.24 2.61 8.19
N GLU A 75 -2.27 3.09 8.97
CA GLU A 75 -2.46 4.10 10.02
C GLU A 75 -1.33 5.14 9.99
N PRO A 76 -1.17 5.90 8.88
CA PRO A 76 -0.04 6.83 8.79
C PRO A 76 -0.11 7.87 9.91
N SER A 77 1.03 8.10 10.57
CA SER A 77 1.15 9.15 11.58
C SER A 77 0.97 10.54 10.98
N LYS A 78 0.60 11.53 11.79
CA LYS A 78 0.50 12.93 11.33
C LYS A 78 1.82 13.43 10.73
N SER A 79 2.95 13.04 11.30
CA SER A 79 4.27 13.40 10.78
C SER A 79 4.55 12.81 9.40
N LEU A 80 4.06 11.61 9.10
CA LEU A 80 4.20 10.98 7.78
C LEU A 80 3.33 11.69 6.73
N VAL A 81 2.10 12.03 7.08
CA VAL A 81 1.20 12.83 6.23
C VAL A 81 1.82 14.20 5.95
N TYR A 82 2.32 14.87 6.99
CA TYR A 82 3.00 16.15 6.86
C TYR A 82 4.24 16.09 5.98
N LEU A 83 5.03 15.01 6.07
CA LEU A 83 6.17 14.80 5.18
C LEU A 83 5.74 14.67 3.72
N CYS A 84 4.67 13.94 3.45
CA CYS A 84 4.12 13.82 2.09
C CYS A 84 3.80 15.22 1.53
N ARG A 85 3.13 16.08 2.30
CA ARG A 85 2.83 17.47 1.93
C ARG A 85 4.09 18.30 1.67
N LEU A 86 5.04 18.28 2.61
CA LEU A 86 6.29 19.05 2.50
C LEU A 86 7.08 18.71 1.24
N THR A 87 7.05 17.45 0.82
CA THR A 87 7.76 16.99 -0.37
C THR A 87 6.94 17.14 -1.65
N ARG A 88 5.79 17.84 -1.60
CA ARG A 88 4.82 17.95 -2.71
C ARG A 88 4.47 16.56 -3.28
N GLY A 89 4.27 15.62 -2.36
CA GLY A 89 3.89 14.26 -2.67
C GLY A 89 2.45 14.13 -3.12
N GLN A 90 2.05 12.91 -3.40
CA GLN A 90 0.67 12.56 -3.73
C GLN A 90 0.18 11.53 -2.71
N MET A 91 -1.04 11.71 -2.24
CA MET A 91 -1.73 10.73 -1.41
C MET A 91 -2.81 10.02 -2.21
N PHE A 92 -2.84 8.70 -2.08
CA PHE A 92 -3.87 7.83 -2.64
C PHE A 92 -4.57 7.10 -1.51
N LEU A 93 -5.88 6.98 -1.61
CA LEU A 93 -6.71 6.27 -0.66
C LEU A 93 -7.47 5.14 -1.34
N THR A 94 -7.50 3.97 -0.71
CA THR A 94 -8.42 2.89 -1.09
C THR A 94 -9.40 2.59 0.02
N LEU A 95 -10.67 2.60 -0.30
CA LEU A 95 -11.76 2.30 0.60
C LEU A 95 -12.43 0.97 0.21
N ARG A 96 -13.08 0.35 1.17
CA ARG A 96 -13.94 -0.81 0.98
C ARG A 96 -15.04 -0.80 2.02
N GLU A 97 -16.19 -1.41 1.73
CA GLU A 97 -17.24 -1.72 2.69
C GLU A 97 -16.61 -2.34 3.98
N PRO A 98 -16.72 -1.67 5.14
CA PRO A 98 -16.00 -2.11 6.35
C PRO A 98 -16.30 -3.54 6.75
N ARG A 99 -17.55 -3.99 6.62
CA ARG A 99 -17.96 -5.37 6.94
C ARG A 99 -17.27 -6.40 6.04
N ASP A 100 -17.05 -6.06 4.75
CA ASP A 100 -16.27 -6.89 3.83
C ASP A 100 -14.79 -6.93 4.19
N SER A 101 -14.23 -5.83 4.68
CA SER A 101 -12.88 -5.78 5.23
C SER A 101 -12.74 -6.67 6.45
N ILE A 102 -13.69 -6.59 7.41
CA ILE A 102 -13.73 -7.44 8.60
C ILE A 102 -13.83 -8.91 8.22
N ALA A 103 -14.78 -9.28 7.34
CA ALA A 103 -14.93 -10.66 6.86
C ALA A 103 -13.62 -11.18 6.19
N SER A 104 -12.92 -10.31 5.45
CA SER A 104 -11.63 -10.66 4.83
C SER A 104 -10.52 -10.85 5.87
N LEU A 105 -10.47 -10.00 6.90
CA LEU A 105 -9.49 -10.12 7.98
C LEU A 105 -9.68 -11.43 8.75
N MET A 106 -10.92 -11.78 9.08
CA MET A 106 -11.26 -13.04 9.75
C MET A 106 -10.79 -14.25 8.95
N GLN A 107 -11.05 -14.26 7.63
CA GLN A 107 -10.68 -15.39 6.76
C GLN A 107 -9.18 -15.51 6.48
N ARG A 108 -8.45 -14.38 6.42
CA ARG A 108 -7.05 -14.36 5.98
C ARG A 108 -6.05 -14.43 7.12
N PHE A 109 -6.39 -13.87 8.27
CA PHE A 109 -5.49 -13.78 9.42
C PHE A 109 -5.99 -14.56 10.63
N GLU A 110 -7.05 -15.36 10.45
CA GLU A 110 -7.67 -16.15 11.52
C GLU A 110 -8.07 -15.31 12.75
N HIS A 111 -8.32 -14.02 12.52
CA HIS A 111 -8.77 -13.11 13.57
C HIS A 111 -10.19 -13.46 14.00
N GLY A 112 -10.45 -13.45 15.30
CA GLY A 112 -11.83 -13.40 15.79
C GLY A 112 -12.52 -12.09 15.39
N PHE A 113 -13.85 -12.08 15.33
CA PHE A 113 -14.64 -10.93 14.90
C PHE A 113 -14.26 -9.62 15.64
N ASP A 114 -14.16 -9.66 16.97
CA ASP A 114 -13.87 -8.45 17.76
C ASP A 114 -12.47 -7.88 17.47
N GLY A 115 -11.49 -8.74 17.22
CA GLY A 115 -10.15 -8.32 16.79
C GLY A 115 -10.16 -7.65 15.41
N ALA A 116 -10.87 -8.26 14.45
CA ALA A 116 -11.01 -7.72 13.10
C ALA A 116 -11.81 -6.40 13.08
N LEU A 117 -12.87 -6.30 13.88
CA LEU A 117 -13.67 -5.08 14.05
C LEU A 117 -12.83 -3.94 14.64
N LYS A 118 -12.11 -4.22 15.75
CA LYS A 118 -11.24 -3.23 16.40
C LYS A 118 -10.16 -2.71 15.45
N GLU A 119 -9.56 -3.57 14.68
CA GLU A 119 -8.54 -3.20 13.69
C GLU A 119 -9.15 -2.36 12.56
N ALA A 120 -10.27 -2.78 11.98
CA ALA A 120 -10.93 -2.05 10.91
C ALA A 120 -11.42 -0.66 11.39
N ALA A 121 -11.99 -0.57 12.59
CA ALA A 121 -12.45 0.69 13.18
C ALA A 121 -11.28 1.67 13.41
N ARG A 122 -10.15 1.18 13.92
CA ARG A 122 -8.95 2.00 14.16
C ARG A 122 -8.40 2.58 12.86
N HIS A 123 -8.28 1.75 11.80
CA HIS A 123 -7.83 2.21 10.48
C HIS A 123 -8.84 3.21 9.88
N ALA A 124 -10.15 2.93 9.98
CA ALA A 124 -11.17 3.82 9.45
C ALA A 124 -11.18 5.19 10.15
N ALA A 125 -11.04 5.22 11.47
CA ALA A 125 -10.96 6.47 12.23
C ALA A 125 -9.75 7.30 11.79
N ARG A 126 -8.59 6.67 11.64
CA ARG A 126 -7.38 7.37 11.18
C ARG A 126 -7.50 7.88 9.74
N ILE A 127 -8.11 7.09 8.85
CA ILE A 127 -8.37 7.51 7.46
C ILE A 127 -9.32 8.71 7.45
N ALA A 128 -10.39 8.69 8.24
CA ALA A 128 -11.34 9.80 8.31
C ALA A 128 -10.71 11.11 8.81
N GLU A 129 -9.77 11.04 9.78
CA GLU A 129 -9.01 12.21 10.21
C GLU A 129 -8.17 12.80 9.06
N ILE A 130 -7.51 11.95 8.26
CA ILE A 130 -6.65 12.40 7.16
C ILE A 130 -7.51 12.95 6.02
N ASP A 131 -8.59 12.25 5.64
CA ASP A 131 -9.49 12.64 4.54
C ASP A 131 -10.17 13.99 4.81
N ALA A 132 -10.40 14.33 6.07
CA ALA A 132 -10.93 15.63 6.46
C ALA A 132 -9.92 16.79 6.32
N GLU A 133 -8.61 16.51 6.34
CA GLU A 133 -7.54 17.49 6.33
C GLU A 133 -6.78 17.57 5.00
N GLU A 134 -6.85 16.52 4.17
CA GLU A 134 -5.99 16.35 2.99
C GLU A 134 -6.78 15.93 1.75
N GLU A 135 -6.44 16.51 0.61
CA GLU A 135 -6.95 16.06 -0.68
C GLU A 135 -6.26 14.76 -1.10
N MET A 136 -7.05 13.69 -1.29
CA MET A 136 -6.57 12.37 -1.70
C MET A 136 -7.27 11.90 -2.97
N VAL A 137 -6.53 11.20 -3.83
CA VAL A 137 -7.13 10.46 -4.95
C VAL A 137 -7.69 9.15 -4.39
N THR A 138 -9.02 9.04 -4.36
CA THR A 138 -9.73 7.98 -3.67
C THR A 138 -10.34 6.96 -4.63
N TYR A 139 -10.09 5.67 -4.37
CA TYR A 139 -10.66 4.54 -5.09
C TYR A 139 -11.49 3.66 -4.15
N ARG A 140 -12.68 3.26 -4.59
CA ARG A 140 -13.53 2.31 -3.88
C ARG A 140 -13.39 0.92 -4.46
N TYR A 141 -13.23 -0.08 -3.59
CA TYR A 141 -13.10 -1.48 -4.01
C TYR A 141 -14.31 -1.94 -4.81
N GLU A 142 -15.49 -1.49 -4.44
CA GLU A 142 -16.77 -1.81 -5.05
C GLU A 142 -16.87 -1.33 -6.51
N ASP A 143 -16.11 -0.31 -6.88
CA ASP A 143 -16.07 0.22 -8.26
C ASP A 143 -15.13 -0.60 -9.17
N GLY A 144 -14.46 -1.62 -8.64
CA GLY A 144 -13.61 -2.53 -9.42
C GLY A 144 -12.37 -1.85 -10.04
N PHE A 145 -11.84 -0.80 -9.42
CA PHE A 145 -10.73 -0.01 -9.95
C PHE A 145 -9.51 -0.86 -10.36
N PHE A 146 -9.27 -1.97 -9.67
CA PHE A 146 -8.15 -2.88 -9.93
C PHE A 146 -8.34 -3.79 -11.17
N ASP A 147 -9.54 -3.85 -11.71
CA ASP A 147 -9.87 -4.61 -12.94
C ASP A 147 -10.04 -3.68 -14.17
N ARG A 148 -9.74 -2.37 -14.01
CA ARG A 148 -9.84 -1.36 -15.08
C ARG A 148 -8.45 -0.85 -15.47
N PHE A 149 -8.16 -0.85 -16.77
CA PHE A 149 -6.91 -0.30 -17.30
C PHE A 149 -6.81 1.22 -17.11
N GLU A 150 -7.93 1.93 -17.23
CA GLU A 150 -8.04 3.38 -17.10
C GLU A 150 -7.54 3.88 -15.74
N THR A 151 -7.65 3.05 -14.69
CA THR A 151 -7.12 3.37 -13.37
C THR A 151 -5.60 3.55 -13.38
N VAL A 152 -4.88 2.87 -14.26
CA VAL A 152 -3.42 3.04 -14.40
C VAL A 152 -3.09 4.41 -15.03
N ASP A 153 -3.87 4.86 -16.00
CA ASP A 153 -3.78 6.22 -16.58
C ASP A 153 -4.08 7.28 -15.51
N GLU A 154 -5.20 7.14 -14.80
CA GLU A 154 -5.63 8.05 -13.73
C GLU A 154 -4.54 8.20 -12.65
N ILE A 155 -3.89 7.10 -12.25
CA ILE A 155 -2.78 7.14 -11.28
C ILE A 155 -1.55 7.85 -11.87
N ALA A 156 -1.21 7.61 -13.14
CA ALA A 156 -0.09 8.27 -13.79
C ALA A 156 -0.31 9.79 -13.88
N ASP A 157 -1.52 10.22 -14.21
CA ASP A 157 -1.92 11.63 -14.27
C ASP A 157 -1.85 12.28 -12.88
N ALA A 158 -2.40 11.63 -11.85
CA ALA A 158 -2.32 12.10 -10.47
C ALA A 158 -0.87 12.22 -9.95
N LEU A 159 0.03 11.34 -10.40
CA LEU A 159 1.47 11.42 -10.09
C LEU A 159 2.17 12.55 -10.86
N GLY A 160 1.54 13.12 -11.87
CA GLY A 160 2.13 14.12 -12.77
C GLY A 160 3.25 13.53 -13.64
N ILE A 161 3.10 12.29 -14.10
CA ILE A 161 4.11 11.61 -14.90
C ILE A 161 3.55 11.13 -16.23
N LYS A 162 4.38 11.25 -17.28
CA LYS A 162 4.07 10.65 -18.59
C LYS A 162 4.77 9.30 -18.68
N VAL A 163 3.97 8.25 -18.91
CA VAL A 163 4.42 6.88 -19.15
C VAL A 163 3.78 6.40 -20.44
N ALA A 164 4.57 5.77 -21.30
CA ALA A 164 4.07 5.27 -22.59
C ALA A 164 2.92 4.26 -22.38
N ARG A 165 1.85 4.37 -23.17
CA ARG A 165 0.66 3.50 -23.05
C ARG A 165 1.01 2.00 -23.08
N ALA A 166 2.01 1.61 -23.90
CA ALA A 166 2.49 0.23 -23.91
C ALA A 166 3.07 -0.22 -22.56
N ALA A 167 3.78 0.66 -21.86
CA ALA A 167 4.30 0.38 -20.52
C ALA A 167 3.17 0.31 -19.48
N GLN A 168 2.21 1.22 -19.52
CA GLN A 168 1.03 1.19 -18.65
C GLN A 168 0.24 -0.11 -18.85
N MET A 169 0.02 -0.55 -20.09
CA MET A 169 -0.65 -1.80 -20.40
C MET A 169 0.13 -3.03 -19.89
N ARG A 170 1.45 -3.00 -19.96
CA ARG A 170 2.33 -4.04 -19.38
C ARG A 170 2.18 -4.09 -17.86
N ILE A 171 2.16 -2.93 -17.20
CA ILE A 171 1.94 -2.81 -15.75
C ILE A 171 0.58 -3.40 -15.38
N TYR A 172 -0.50 -2.95 -16.02
CA TYR A 172 -1.85 -3.46 -15.76
C TYR A 172 -1.91 -4.98 -15.88
N ARG A 173 -1.43 -5.54 -17.01
CA ARG A 173 -1.43 -6.98 -17.26
C ARG A 173 -0.60 -7.78 -16.25
N SER A 174 0.47 -7.18 -15.70
CA SER A 174 1.32 -7.84 -14.70
C SER A 174 0.67 -7.91 -13.31
N LEU A 175 -0.33 -7.07 -13.05
CA LEU A 175 -1.00 -6.94 -11.76
C LEU A 175 -2.43 -7.50 -11.75
N THR A 176 -2.83 -8.23 -12.80
CA THR A 176 -4.08 -9.00 -12.77
C THR A 176 -4.02 -10.06 -11.66
N ARG A 177 -5.18 -10.44 -11.12
CA ARG A 177 -5.27 -11.40 -10.00
C ARG A 177 -4.48 -12.68 -10.24
N ASP A 178 -4.60 -13.24 -11.46
CA ASP A 178 -3.91 -14.50 -11.82
C ASP A 178 -2.39 -14.31 -11.92
N LYS A 179 -1.94 -13.18 -12.45
CA LYS A 179 -0.51 -12.86 -12.51
C LYS A 179 0.06 -12.65 -11.10
N VAL A 180 -0.66 -11.95 -10.22
CA VAL A 180 -0.24 -11.77 -8.83
C VAL A 180 -0.20 -13.12 -8.11
N ARG A 181 -1.19 -14.01 -8.27
CA ARG A 181 -1.14 -15.38 -7.71
C ARG A 181 0.08 -16.16 -8.19
N GLN A 182 0.39 -16.08 -9.50
CA GLN A 182 1.58 -16.72 -10.07
C GLN A 182 2.88 -16.17 -9.47
N GLN A 183 2.97 -14.84 -9.28
CA GLN A 183 4.14 -14.20 -8.71
C GLN A 183 4.31 -14.56 -7.21
N ILE A 184 3.23 -14.57 -6.43
CA ILE A 184 3.24 -15.05 -5.04
C ILE A 184 3.72 -16.50 -4.97
N GLY A 185 3.25 -17.35 -5.89
CA GLY A 185 3.73 -18.73 -6.00
C GLY A 185 5.25 -18.84 -6.24
N LYS A 186 5.81 -17.95 -7.08
CA LYS A 186 7.26 -17.87 -7.32
C LYS A 186 8.02 -17.39 -6.08
N LEU A 187 7.51 -16.34 -5.40
CA LEU A 187 8.10 -15.83 -4.15
C LEU A 187 8.11 -16.90 -3.05
N ARG A 188 7.04 -17.69 -2.96
CA ARG A 188 6.97 -18.82 -2.02
C ARG A 188 8.02 -19.89 -2.33
N LYS A 189 8.16 -20.28 -3.60
CA LYS A 189 9.15 -21.29 -4.03
C LYS A 189 10.59 -20.81 -3.84
N SER A 190 10.86 -19.51 -3.97
CA SER A 190 12.19 -18.92 -3.78
C SER A 190 12.54 -18.66 -2.31
N GLY A 191 11.65 -19.00 -1.36
CA GLY A 191 11.88 -18.80 0.08
C GLY A 191 11.77 -17.35 0.55
N LYS A 192 11.27 -16.42 -0.29
CA LYS A 192 11.12 -14.99 0.05
C LYS A 192 10.19 -14.75 1.25
N PHE A 193 9.28 -15.65 1.55
CA PHE A 193 8.40 -15.59 2.72
C PHE A 193 8.97 -16.35 3.94
N GLY A 194 10.23 -16.81 3.88
CA GLY A 194 10.82 -17.65 4.93
C GLY A 194 10.50 -19.15 4.77
N LYS A 195 11.05 -19.96 5.67
CA LYS A 195 10.93 -21.44 5.61
C LYS A 195 9.52 -21.96 5.95
N LYS A 196 8.81 -21.27 6.82
CA LYS A 196 7.42 -21.59 7.23
C LYS A 196 6.58 -20.31 7.14
N PRO A 197 6.12 -19.93 5.92
CA PRO A 197 5.36 -18.70 5.77
C PRO A 197 4.01 -18.78 6.48
N ASP A 198 3.70 -17.75 7.21
CA ASP A 198 2.42 -17.51 7.90
C ASP A 198 1.67 -16.32 7.29
N ALA A 199 0.58 -15.93 7.91
CA ALA A 199 -0.23 -14.79 7.48
C ALA A 199 0.50 -13.43 7.59
N ASN A 200 1.58 -13.36 8.40
CA ASN A 200 2.38 -12.15 8.60
C ASN A 200 3.64 -12.10 7.71
N SER A 201 3.91 -13.19 6.97
CA SER A 201 5.04 -13.25 6.04
C SER A 201 4.71 -12.45 4.78
N PHE A 202 5.55 -11.49 4.42
CA PHE A 202 5.34 -10.65 3.24
C PHE A 202 6.65 -10.32 2.52
N ASP A 203 6.55 -10.04 1.24
CA ASP A 203 7.65 -9.49 0.47
C ASP A 203 7.80 -7.99 0.76
N MET A 204 9.00 -7.56 1.13
CA MET A 204 9.26 -6.21 1.63
C MET A 204 8.95 -5.11 0.61
N GLU A 205 9.14 -5.38 -0.67
CA GLU A 205 8.95 -4.39 -1.72
C GLU A 205 7.50 -4.34 -2.20
N THR A 206 6.94 -5.49 -2.57
CA THR A 206 5.58 -5.57 -3.15
C THR A 206 4.48 -5.61 -2.11
N GLN A 207 4.82 -5.90 -0.86
CA GLN A 207 3.87 -6.11 0.25
C GLN A 207 2.89 -7.26 -0.01
N TRP A 208 3.23 -8.19 -0.91
CA TRP A 208 2.46 -9.43 -1.09
C TRP A 208 2.77 -10.42 0.00
N HIS A 209 1.77 -11.20 0.39
CA HIS A 209 1.87 -12.32 1.33
C HIS A 209 1.17 -13.56 0.75
N PRO A 210 1.40 -14.78 1.30
CA PRO A 210 0.90 -16.04 0.72
C PRO A 210 -0.60 -16.09 0.44
N GLY A 211 -1.42 -15.47 1.28
CA GLY A 211 -2.88 -15.37 1.13
C GLY A 211 -3.38 -14.05 0.53
N HIS A 212 -2.54 -13.32 -0.21
CA HIS A 212 -2.84 -11.94 -0.62
C HIS A 212 -4.06 -11.80 -1.55
N VAL A 213 -4.24 -12.73 -2.49
CA VAL A 213 -5.33 -12.68 -3.48
C VAL A 213 -6.47 -13.59 -3.03
N GLY A 214 -7.54 -12.97 -2.49
CA GLY A 214 -8.77 -13.65 -2.14
C GLY A 214 -9.72 -13.89 -3.32
N ASP A 215 -10.98 -14.16 -3.01
CA ASP A 215 -12.05 -14.40 -3.99
C ASP A 215 -12.53 -13.12 -4.70
N GLY A 216 -12.26 -11.96 -4.10
CA GLY A 216 -12.64 -10.65 -4.65
C GLY A 216 -14.13 -10.33 -4.53
N LYS A 217 -14.92 -11.13 -3.84
CA LYS A 217 -16.37 -10.94 -3.72
C LYS A 217 -16.71 -9.67 -2.94
N ILE A 218 -17.66 -8.91 -3.47
CA ILE A 218 -18.33 -7.80 -2.81
C ILE A 218 -19.54 -8.36 -2.07
N GLY A 219 -19.83 -7.82 -0.88
CA GLY A 219 -20.97 -8.28 -0.06
C GLY A 219 -20.74 -9.64 0.62
N LYS A 220 -19.52 -10.16 0.63
CA LYS A 220 -19.24 -11.47 1.24
C LYS A 220 -19.47 -11.51 2.76
N PHE A 221 -19.50 -10.35 3.41
CA PHE A 221 -19.82 -10.25 4.84
C PHE A 221 -21.16 -10.90 5.18
N ALA A 222 -22.15 -10.86 4.27
CA ALA A 222 -23.47 -11.44 4.50
C ALA A 222 -23.44 -12.97 4.76
N GLY A 223 -22.44 -13.67 4.18
CA GLY A 223 -22.24 -15.11 4.40
C GLY A 223 -21.23 -15.45 5.49
N VAL A 224 -20.49 -14.45 6.01
CA VAL A 224 -19.42 -14.66 7.00
C VAL A 224 -19.80 -14.15 8.38
N LEU A 225 -20.46 -12.99 8.45
CA LEU A 225 -20.85 -12.34 9.69
C LEU A 225 -22.28 -12.73 10.08
N SER A 226 -22.50 -13.01 11.36
CA SER A 226 -23.87 -13.20 11.89
C SER A 226 -24.70 -11.91 11.78
N PRO A 227 -26.05 -11.98 11.78
CA PRO A 227 -26.89 -10.79 11.74
C PRO A 227 -26.61 -9.77 12.86
N ALA A 228 -26.19 -10.23 14.04
CA ALA A 228 -25.80 -9.35 15.15
C ALA A 228 -24.45 -8.65 14.87
N GLN A 229 -23.50 -9.34 14.24
CA GLN A 229 -22.21 -8.77 13.86
C GLN A 229 -22.32 -7.77 12.72
N GLN A 230 -23.26 -7.96 11.78
CA GLN A 230 -23.48 -7.05 10.66
C GLN A 230 -24.04 -5.67 11.08
N LYS A 231 -24.60 -5.57 12.30
CA LYS A 231 -25.18 -4.34 12.86
C LYS A 231 -24.18 -3.51 13.69
N LYS A 232 -23.04 -4.08 14.00
CA LYS A 232 -21.95 -3.39 14.71
C LYS A 232 -21.06 -2.61 13.73
#